data_866391852d21e5a3ac82c84343155d2e
#
_entry.id   866391852d21e5a3ac82c84343155d2e
#
_cell.length_a   1.000
_cell.length_b   1.000
_cell.length_c   1.000
_cell.angle_alpha   90.00
_cell.angle_beta   90.00
_cell.angle_gamma   90.00
#
_symmetry.space_group_name_H-M   'P 1'
#
loop_
_entity.id
_entity.type
_entity.pdbx_description
1 polymer ?
#
loop_
_entity_poly.entity_id
_entity_poly.type
_entity_poly.pdbx_seq_one_letter_code
_entity_poly.pdbx_strand_id
1 'polypeptide(L)'
;MTTTSPQGRTELLRPDGSPVRVLVVDDELSITELLSMALRYEGWQIRSAGDGTGAVQTAREFRPDAVVLDMMLPDMDGLTVLGRLRRELPDVPVLFLTAKDAVEDRIAGLTAGGDDYVTKPFSLEEVVARLRGLIRRSGAADRRSESVLVVGDLTLDEDSHEVSRGGQSIHLTATEFELLRFLMRNPRRVLSKAQILDRVWSYDFGGQANVVELYISYLRRKIDAGREPMIHTRRGAGYLIKPAAS
;
A
#
# COMPACT_ATOMS: atom_id res chain seq x y z
N MET A 1 1.77 -17.76 -13.72
CA MET A 1 2.59 -18.04 -14.94
C MET A 1 3.22 -16.74 -15.38
N THR A 2 4.53 -16.62 -15.27
CA THR A 2 5.29 -15.45 -15.70
C THR A 2 5.63 -15.62 -17.17
N THR A 3 4.99 -14.84 -18.04
CA THR A 3 5.38 -14.73 -19.44
C THR A 3 6.46 -13.68 -19.57
N THR A 4 7.63 -14.08 -20.05
CA THR A 4 8.76 -13.17 -20.30
C THR A 4 8.53 -12.49 -21.64
N SER A 5 8.33 -11.17 -21.62
CA SER A 5 8.30 -10.31 -22.81
C SER A 5 9.69 -10.29 -23.49
N PRO A 6 9.80 -9.98 -24.82
CA PRO A 6 11.07 -9.99 -25.56
C PRO A 6 12.18 -9.09 -25.02
N GLN A 7 11.91 -8.28 -24.01
CA GLN A 7 12.86 -7.35 -23.37
C GLN A 7 13.26 -7.73 -21.93
N GLY A 8 13.00 -8.97 -21.48
CA GLY A 8 13.46 -9.46 -20.17
C GLY A 8 12.77 -8.84 -18.94
N ARG A 9 11.65 -8.13 -19.12
CA ARG A 9 10.85 -7.58 -18.02
C ARG A 9 9.79 -8.58 -17.58
N THR A 10 9.71 -8.85 -16.30
CA THR A 10 8.64 -9.67 -15.70
C THR A 10 7.34 -8.86 -15.75
N GLU A 11 6.40 -9.26 -16.59
CA GLU A 11 5.06 -8.69 -16.62
C GLU A 11 4.34 -8.99 -15.30
N LEU A 12 3.79 -7.94 -14.68
CA LEU A 12 2.93 -8.07 -13.53
C LEU A 12 1.49 -8.25 -14.02
N LEU A 13 0.94 -9.43 -13.78
CA LEU A 13 -0.42 -9.79 -14.18
C LEU A 13 -1.28 -10.07 -12.94
N ARG A 14 -2.58 -9.96 -13.10
CA ARG A 14 -3.58 -10.41 -12.11
C ARG A 14 -3.55 -11.94 -11.97
N PRO A 15 -4.11 -12.51 -10.89
CA PRO A 15 -4.16 -13.97 -10.68
C PRO A 15 -4.87 -14.74 -11.82
N ASP A 16 -5.81 -14.11 -12.50
CA ASP A 16 -6.52 -14.65 -13.65
C ASP A 16 -5.75 -14.55 -14.99
N GLY A 17 -4.54 -13.98 -14.96
CA GLY A 17 -3.71 -13.73 -16.13
C GLY A 17 -4.08 -12.48 -16.93
N SER A 18 -5.09 -11.71 -16.50
CA SER A 18 -5.45 -10.44 -17.15
C SER A 18 -4.48 -9.31 -16.74
N PRO A 19 -4.41 -8.23 -17.54
CA PRO A 19 -3.61 -7.06 -17.20
C PRO A 19 -4.03 -6.42 -15.88
N VAL A 20 -3.05 -5.94 -15.10
CA VAL A 20 -3.28 -5.10 -13.93
C VAL A 20 -4.04 -3.84 -14.33
N ARG A 21 -4.98 -3.41 -13.49
CA ARG A 21 -5.82 -2.23 -13.69
C ARG A 21 -5.38 -1.10 -12.77
N VAL A 22 -5.04 0.06 -13.34
CA VAL A 22 -4.67 1.24 -12.55
C VAL A 22 -5.58 2.41 -12.90
N LEU A 23 -6.10 3.06 -11.87
CA LEU A 23 -6.83 4.32 -11.99
C LEU A 23 -5.86 5.48 -11.71
N VAL A 24 -5.77 6.43 -12.63
CA VAL A 24 -4.98 7.65 -12.49
C VAL A 24 -5.93 8.83 -12.28
N VAL A 25 -5.75 9.56 -11.18
CA VAL A 25 -6.61 10.69 -10.79
C VAL A 25 -5.75 11.93 -10.60
N ASP A 26 -5.89 12.88 -11.52
CA ASP A 26 -5.21 14.18 -11.50
C ASP A 26 -5.98 15.11 -12.43
N ASP A 27 -6.21 16.37 -12.05
CA ASP A 27 -6.92 17.36 -12.88
C ASP A 27 -6.06 17.91 -14.01
N GLU A 28 -4.73 17.75 -13.94
CA GLU A 28 -3.80 18.07 -15.00
C GLU A 28 -3.81 16.99 -16.10
N LEU A 29 -4.42 17.28 -17.25
CA LEU A 29 -4.47 16.34 -18.39
C LEU A 29 -3.08 15.88 -18.83
N SER A 30 -2.09 16.77 -18.81
CA SER A 30 -0.71 16.45 -19.16
C SER A 30 -0.10 15.36 -18.26
N ILE A 31 -0.40 15.38 -16.97
CA ILE A 31 0.06 14.39 -16.00
C ILE A 31 -0.68 13.08 -16.20
N THR A 32 -2.01 13.12 -16.34
CA THR A 32 -2.82 11.90 -16.55
C THR A 32 -2.45 11.20 -17.85
N GLU A 33 -2.21 11.93 -18.94
CA GLU A 33 -1.77 11.37 -20.23
C GLU A 33 -0.38 10.75 -20.13
N LEU A 34 0.58 11.48 -19.54
CA LEU A 34 1.96 11.04 -19.39
C LEU A 34 2.04 9.75 -18.55
N LEU A 35 1.38 9.73 -17.40
CA LEU A 35 1.31 8.54 -16.54
C LEU A 35 0.59 7.39 -17.23
N SER A 36 -0.55 7.67 -17.90
CA SER A 36 -1.30 6.63 -18.61
C SER A 36 -0.47 5.99 -19.71
N MET A 37 0.33 6.77 -20.44
CA MET A 37 1.22 6.25 -21.48
C MET A 37 2.30 5.33 -20.87
N ALA A 38 2.97 5.79 -19.81
CA ALA A 38 4.02 5.03 -19.15
C ALA A 38 3.49 3.71 -18.54
N LEU A 39 2.32 3.76 -17.91
CA LEU A 39 1.72 2.58 -17.27
C LEU A 39 1.15 1.59 -18.30
N ARG A 40 0.63 2.07 -19.43
CA ARG A 40 0.25 1.18 -20.56
C ARG A 40 1.47 0.50 -21.19
N TYR A 41 2.62 1.16 -21.21
CA TYR A 41 3.87 0.55 -21.68
C TYR A 41 4.33 -0.61 -20.78
N GLU A 42 3.91 -0.61 -19.51
CA GLU A 42 4.10 -1.74 -18.58
C GLU A 42 3.12 -2.91 -18.81
N GLY A 43 2.22 -2.80 -19.79
CA GLY A 43 1.19 -3.80 -20.09
C GLY A 43 -0.09 -3.66 -19.27
N TRP A 44 -0.27 -2.57 -18.51
CA TRP A 44 -1.42 -2.37 -17.62
C TRP A 44 -2.61 -1.71 -18.31
N GLN A 45 -3.81 -2.01 -17.84
CA GLN A 45 -5.04 -1.31 -18.20
C GLN A 45 -5.19 -0.04 -17.38
N ILE A 46 -5.39 1.11 -18.07
CA ILE A 46 -5.47 2.40 -17.40
C ILE A 46 -6.80 3.07 -17.71
N ARG A 47 -7.47 3.53 -16.66
CA ARG A 47 -8.50 4.57 -16.72
C ARG A 47 -8.03 5.81 -15.97
N SER A 48 -8.55 6.98 -16.34
CA SER A 48 -8.24 8.26 -15.71
C SER A 48 -9.51 8.99 -15.31
N ALA A 49 -9.39 9.86 -14.30
CA ALA A 49 -10.40 10.82 -13.89
C ALA A 49 -9.73 12.14 -13.56
N GLY A 50 -10.38 13.26 -13.86
CA GLY A 50 -9.88 14.61 -13.59
C GLY A 50 -10.43 15.25 -12.33
N ASP A 51 -11.29 14.54 -11.59
CA ASP A 51 -11.91 15.02 -10.34
C ASP A 51 -12.24 13.85 -9.42
N GLY A 52 -12.52 14.16 -8.16
CA GLY A 52 -12.77 13.15 -7.14
C GLY A 52 -14.09 12.39 -7.32
N THR A 53 -15.12 13.05 -7.85
CA THR A 53 -16.41 12.40 -8.12
C THR A 53 -16.28 11.38 -9.23
N GLY A 54 -15.65 11.74 -10.34
CA GLY A 54 -15.33 10.85 -11.45
C GLY A 54 -14.40 9.70 -11.03
N ALA A 55 -13.44 9.99 -10.15
CA ALA A 55 -12.56 8.97 -9.60
C ALA A 55 -13.32 7.87 -8.85
N VAL A 56 -14.23 8.24 -7.95
CA VAL A 56 -15.05 7.27 -7.19
C VAL A 56 -15.96 6.47 -8.12
N GLN A 57 -16.61 7.13 -9.09
CA GLN A 57 -17.45 6.44 -10.06
C GLN A 57 -16.63 5.46 -10.91
N THR A 58 -15.50 5.93 -11.45
CA THR A 58 -14.62 5.08 -12.28
C THR A 58 -14.10 3.88 -11.48
N ALA A 59 -13.74 4.07 -10.21
CA ALA A 59 -13.26 2.99 -9.36
C ALA A 59 -14.32 1.90 -9.15
N ARG A 60 -15.60 2.27 -8.98
CA ARG A 60 -16.72 1.31 -8.86
C ARG A 60 -16.85 0.40 -10.06
N GLU A 61 -16.79 1.01 -11.27
CA GLU A 61 -16.99 0.29 -12.54
C GLU A 61 -15.76 -0.51 -12.94
N PHE A 62 -14.59 0.10 -12.78
CA PHE A 62 -13.33 -0.43 -13.28
C PHE A 62 -12.68 -1.44 -12.34
N ARG A 63 -12.94 -1.32 -11.02
CA ARG A 63 -12.33 -2.16 -9.98
C ARG A 63 -10.80 -2.19 -10.12
N PRO A 64 -10.11 -1.06 -9.93
CA PRO A 64 -8.67 -0.99 -10.09
C PRO A 64 -7.93 -1.83 -9.04
N ASP A 65 -6.76 -2.33 -9.41
CA ASP A 65 -5.81 -3.03 -8.53
C ASP A 65 -4.86 -2.04 -7.83
N ALA A 66 -4.78 -0.80 -8.32
CA ALA A 66 -4.10 0.32 -7.68
C ALA A 66 -4.66 1.66 -8.16
N VAL A 67 -4.51 2.69 -7.34
CA VAL A 67 -4.90 4.07 -7.67
C VAL A 67 -3.70 4.99 -7.51
N VAL A 68 -3.45 5.84 -8.52
CA VAL A 68 -2.59 7.02 -8.41
C VAL A 68 -3.52 8.21 -8.19
N LEU A 69 -3.32 8.98 -7.12
CA LEU A 69 -4.28 9.98 -6.68
C LEU A 69 -3.57 11.30 -6.33
N ASP A 70 -3.93 12.36 -7.04
CA ASP A 70 -3.51 13.70 -6.62
C ASP A 70 -4.18 14.11 -5.30
N MET A 71 -3.41 14.79 -4.46
CA MET A 71 -3.91 15.36 -3.20
C MET A 71 -4.87 16.52 -3.43
N MET A 72 -4.69 17.28 -4.52
CA MET A 72 -5.46 18.49 -4.83
C MET A 72 -6.30 18.25 -6.09
N LEU A 73 -7.62 18.14 -5.92
CA LEU A 73 -8.55 18.03 -7.03
C LEU A 73 -9.57 19.18 -7.00
N PRO A 74 -10.21 19.51 -8.13
CA PRO A 74 -11.04 20.71 -8.21
C PRO A 74 -12.34 20.65 -7.39
N ASP A 75 -12.85 19.45 -7.08
CA ASP A 75 -14.13 19.24 -6.40
C ASP A 75 -13.99 18.74 -4.97
N MET A 76 -12.88 18.10 -4.62
CA MET A 76 -12.59 17.62 -3.27
C MET A 76 -11.10 17.27 -3.11
N ASP A 77 -10.60 17.24 -1.87
CA ASP A 77 -9.24 16.80 -1.60
C ASP A 77 -9.06 15.27 -1.77
N GLY A 78 -7.82 14.85 -2.02
CA GLY A 78 -7.48 13.44 -2.23
C GLY A 78 -7.78 12.55 -1.01
N LEU A 79 -7.77 13.09 0.22
CA LEU A 79 -8.11 12.34 1.42
C LEU A 79 -9.60 12.01 1.48
N THR A 80 -10.43 12.96 1.04
CA THR A 80 -11.88 12.74 0.91
C THR A 80 -12.16 11.66 -0.14
N VAL A 81 -11.45 11.68 -1.29
CA VAL A 81 -11.53 10.62 -2.30
C VAL A 81 -11.12 9.28 -1.71
N LEU A 82 -9.96 9.22 -1.03
CA LEU A 82 -9.49 8.00 -0.36
C LEU A 82 -10.53 7.44 0.60
N GLY A 83 -11.12 8.29 1.46
CA GLY A 83 -12.15 7.87 2.41
C GLY A 83 -13.39 7.28 1.73
N ARG A 84 -13.76 7.77 0.54
CA ARG A 84 -14.84 7.19 -0.28
C ARG A 84 -14.43 5.88 -0.93
N LEU A 85 -13.21 5.80 -1.48
CA LEU A 85 -12.67 4.57 -2.08
C LEU A 85 -12.58 3.44 -1.04
N ARG A 86 -12.13 3.72 0.17
CA ARG A 86 -11.99 2.72 1.25
C ARG A 86 -13.31 2.07 1.68
N ARG A 87 -14.45 2.73 1.45
CA ARG A 87 -15.77 2.14 1.72
C ARG A 87 -16.15 1.04 0.73
N GLU A 88 -15.64 1.09 -0.49
CA GLU A 88 -16.02 0.20 -1.59
C GLU A 88 -14.88 -0.75 -1.98
N LEU A 89 -13.66 -0.30 -1.84
CA LEU A 89 -12.42 -0.99 -2.16
C LEU A 89 -11.46 -0.82 -0.97
N PRO A 90 -11.71 -1.50 0.16
CA PRO A 90 -10.97 -1.28 1.41
C PRO A 90 -9.47 -1.53 1.28
N ASP A 91 -9.07 -2.47 0.43
CA ASP A 91 -7.69 -2.95 0.32
C ASP A 91 -6.96 -2.44 -0.94
N VAL A 92 -7.63 -1.63 -1.78
CA VAL A 92 -6.97 -1.09 -2.99
C VAL A 92 -5.78 -0.19 -2.60
N PRO A 93 -4.57 -0.46 -3.06
CA PRO A 93 -3.43 0.39 -2.78
C PRO A 93 -3.54 1.73 -3.47
N VAL A 94 -3.19 2.80 -2.74
CA VAL A 94 -3.25 4.18 -3.21
C VAL A 94 -1.88 4.83 -3.10
N LEU A 95 -1.35 5.27 -4.24
CA LEU A 95 -0.15 6.08 -4.36
C LEU A 95 -0.56 7.55 -4.53
N PHE A 96 -0.24 8.38 -3.54
CA PHE A 96 -0.49 9.80 -3.63
C PHE A 96 0.55 10.54 -4.47
N LEU A 97 0.07 11.49 -5.28
CA LEU A 97 0.90 12.54 -5.86
C LEU A 97 0.74 13.80 -5.01
N THR A 98 1.84 14.43 -4.60
CA THR A 98 1.80 15.59 -3.71
C THR A 98 2.84 16.64 -4.08
N ALA A 99 2.56 17.91 -3.80
CA ALA A 99 3.52 18.98 -3.98
C ALA A 99 4.71 18.83 -2.99
N LYS A 100 5.89 19.29 -3.40
CA LYS A 100 7.14 19.13 -2.64
C LYS A 100 7.10 19.76 -1.23
N ASP A 101 6.32 20.82 -1.06
CA ASP A 101 6.28 21.63 0.17
C ASP A 101 5.21 21.16 1.18
N ALA A 102 4.40 20.18 0.82
CA ALA A 102 3.29 19.70 1.62
C ALA A 102 3.70 18.52 2.53
N VAL A 103 4.61 18.75 3.49
CA VAL A 103 4.99 17.74 4.49
C VAL A 103 3.78 17.31 5.33
N GLU A 104 2.89 18.26 5.64
CA GLU A 104 1.65 18.01 6.38
C GLU A 104 0.68 17.13 5.58
N ASP A 105 0.56 17.34 4.27
CA ASP A 105 -0.29 16.53 3.38
C ASP A 105 0.23 15.10 3.25
N ARG A 106 1.55 14.89 3.26
CA ARG A 106 2.16 13.55 3.28
C ARG A 106 1.81 12.78 4.54
N ILE A 107 1.93 13.44 5.69
CA ILE A 107 1.56 12.86 6.99
C ILE A 107 0.05 12.60 7.02
N ALA A 108 -0.76 13.53 6.55
CA ALA A 108 -2.21 13.39 6.47
C ALA A 108 -2.62 12.24 5.52
N GLY A 109 -2.04 12.13 4.33
CA GLY A 109 -2.30 11.07 3.37
C GLY A 109 -1.99 9.68 3.91
N LEU A 110 -0.81 9.50 4.51
CA LEU A 110 -0.42 8.25 5.15
C LEU A 110 -1.26 7.97 6.41
N THR A 111 -1.65 9.01 7.16
CA THR A 111 -2.52 8.89 8.34
C THR A 111 -3.93 8.44 7.98
N ALA A 112 -4.43 8.89 6.84
CA ALA A 112 -5.77 8.53 6.34
C ALA A 112 -5.83 7.15 5.67
N GLY A 113 -4.69 6.44 5.54
CA GLY A 113 -4.62 5.09 4.96
C GLY A 113 -4.14 5.04 3.51
N GLY A 114 -3.45 6.07 3.02
CA GLY A 114 -2.65 5.99 1.80
C GLY A 114 -1.46 5.05 2.00
N ASP A 115 -1.07 4.32 0.96
CA ASP A 115 -0.07 3.26 1.08
C ASP A 115 1.34 3.74 0.74
N ASP A 116 1.47 4.79 -0.08
CA ASP A 116 2.73 5.43 -0.45
C ASP A 116 2.47 6.82 -1.07
N TYR A 117 3.53 7.60 -1.32
CA TYR A 117 3.43 8.91 -1.97
C TYR A 117 4.63 9.19 -2.87
N VAL A 118 4.42 10.06 -3.85
CA VAL A 118 5.47 10.61 -4.73
C VAL A 118 5.32 12.13 -4.77
N THR A 119 6.43 12.83 -4.67
CA THR A 119 6.42 14.30 -4.72
C THR A 119 6.59 14.82 -6.14
N LYS A 120 5.74 15.78 -6.54
CA LYS A 120 5.90 16.52 -7.79
C LYS A 120 7.07 17.54 -7.65
N PRO A 121 8.01 17.64 -8.62
CA PRO A 121 8.10 16.84 -9.83
C PRO A 121 8.69 15.45 -9.57
N PHE A 122 8.21 14.44 -10.30
CA PHE A 122 8.60 13.04 -10.17
C PHE A 122 9.15 12.46 -11.49
N SER A 123 9.87 11.35 -11.41
CA SER A 123 10.19 10.54 -12.58
C SER A 123 9.13 9.46 -12.81
N LEU A 124 8.89 9.11 -14.08
CA LEU A 124 7.95 8.03 -14.42
C LEU A 124 8.41 6.69 -13.86
N GLU A 125 9.73 6.46 -13.86
CA GLU A 125 10.34 5.26 -13.32
C GLU A 125 10.05 5.10 -11.82
N GLU A 126 10.06 6.20 -11.06
CA GLU A 126 9.73 6.19 -9.64
C GLU A 126 8.27 5.78 -9.42
N VAL A 127 7.34 6.40 -10.15
CA VAL A 127 5.90 6.07 -10.03
C VAL A 127 5.65 4.60 -10.40
N VAL A 128 6.22 4.12 -11.51
CA VAL A 128 6.09 2.71 -11.94
C VAL A 128 6.67 1.76 -10.89
N ALA A 129 7.86 2.05 -10.38
CA ALA A 129 8.52 1.20 -9.39
C ALA A 129 7.70 1.10 -8.09
N ARG A 130 7.15 2.22 -7.60
CA ARG A 130 6.30 2.24 -6.40
C ARG A 130 4.99 1.50 -6.62
N LEU A 131 4.32 1.72 -7.75
CA LEU A 131 3.08 1.00 -8.09
C LEU A 131 3.31 -0.50 -8.21
N ARG A 132 4.41 -0.93 -8.85
CA ARG A 132 4.77 -2.36 -8.90
C ARG A 132 4.96 -2.94 -7.49
N GLY A 133 5.60 -2.19 -6.60
CA GLY A 133 5.75 -2.55 -5.19
C GLY A 133 4.41 -2.70 -4.48
N LEU A 134 3.52 -1.71 -4.64
CA LEU A 134 2.18 -1.70 -4.06
C LEU A 134 1.33 -2.87 -4.55
N ILE A 135 1.22 -3.05 -5.88
CA ILE A 135 0.42 -4.12 -6.50
C ILE A 135 0.92 -5.51 -6.10
N ARG A 136 2.23 -5.70 -6.05
CA ARG A 136 2.81 -6.97 -5.58
C ARG A 136 2.45 -7.25 -4.11
N ARG A 137 2.43 -6.22 -3.28
CA ARG A 137 2.07 -6.31 -1.86
C ARG A 137 0.59 -6.59 -1.64
N SER A 138 -0.28 -6.03 -2.48
CA SER A 138 -1.75 -6.21 -2.37
C SER A 138 -2.27 -7.59 -2.83
N GLY A 139 -1.37 -8.52 -3.22
CA GLY A 139 -1.77 -9.87 -3.61
C GLY A 139 -2.33 -10.02 -5.02
N ALA A 140 -2.32 -8.98 -5.84
CA ALA A 140 -2.69 -9.07 -7.25
C ALA A 140 -1.69 -9.90 -8.11
N ALA A 141 -0.57 -10.34 -7.52
CA ALA A 141 0.44 -11.17 -8.16
C ALA A 141 0.74 -12.42 -7.34
N ASP A 142 0.12 -13.49 -7.74
CA ASP A 142 0.39 -14.91 -7.52
C ASP A 142 1.36 -15.33 -6.40
N ARG A 143 0.84 -16.11 -5.40
CA ARG A 143 1.49 -17.30 -4.82
C ARG A 143 0.54 -18.11 -3.94
N ARG A 144 0.19 -19.31 -4.42
CA ARG A 144 -0.31 -20.39 -3.57
C ARG A 144 0.85 -20.98 -2.79
N SER A 145 0.86 -20.90 -1.48
CA SER A 145 1.45 -21.89 -0.55
C SER A 145 1.34 -21.46 0.91
N GLU A 146 1.01 -22.38 1.79
CA GLU A 146 1.01 -22.38 3.28
C GLU A 146 1.01 -20.98 3.94
N SER A 147 -0.17 -20.38 4.04
CA SER A 147 -0.25 -18.92 4.09
C SER A 147 -0.74 -18.36 5.41
N VAL A 148 -0.98 -19.21 6.42
CA VAL A 148 -1.45 -18.70 7.70
C VAL A 148 -0.31 -18.51 8.70
N LEU A 149 0.05 -17.25 8.96
CA LEU A 149 0.98 -16.90 10.03
C LEU A 149 0.22 -16.78 11.36
N VAL A 150 0.79 -17.33 12.42
CA VAL A 150 0.20 -17.31 13.77
C VAL A 150 1.23 -16.83 14.79
N VAL A 151 0.85 -15.81 15.57
CA VAL A 151 1.62 -15.33 16.72
C VAL A 151 0.66 -15.12 17.88
N GLY A 152 0.66 -16.03 18.87
CA GLY A 152 -0.32 -16.00 19.94
C GLY A 152 -1.75 -16.14 19.42
N ASP A 153 -2.61 -15.17 19.74
CA ASP A 153 -4.00 -15.08 19.28
C ASP A 153 -4.20 -14.28 17.98
N LEU A 154 -3.10 -13.82 17.37
CA LEU A 154 -3.09 -13.09 16.11
C LEU A 154 -2.83 -14.04 14.96
N THR A 155 -3.69 -14.01 13.94
CA THR A 155 -3.56 -14.77 12.71
C THR A 155 -3.55 -13.82 11.50
N LEU A 156 -2.75 -14.14 10.50
CA LEU A 156 -2.69 -13.44 9.22
C LEU A 156 -2.64 -14.50 8.12
N ASP A 157 -3.64 -14.51 7.27
CA ASP A 157 -3.67 -15.34 6.07
C ASP A 157 -3.12 -14.54 4.88
N GLU A 158 -2.01 -15.02 4.32
CA GLU A 158 -1.32 -14.35 3.22
C GLU A 158 -2.07 -14.51 1.89
N ASP A 159 -2.90 -15.53 1.73
CA ASP A 159 -3.65 -15.80 0.49
C ASP A 159 -4.98 -15.02 0.46
N SER A 160 -5.74 -15.05 1.55
CA SER A 160 -7.00 -14.30 1.64
C SER A 160 -6.82 -12.84 2.07
N HIS A 161 -5.62 -12.43 2.51
CA HIS A 161 -5.34 -11.13 3.13
C HIS A 161 -6.19 -10.86 4.39
N GLU A 162 -6.68 -11.90 5.02
CA GLU A 162 -7.45 -11.77 6.25
C GLU A 162 -6.52 -11.72 7.46
N VAL A 163 -6.84 -10.82 8.37
CA VAL A 163 -6.17 -10.71 9.67
C VAL A 163 -7.20 -10.80 10.76
N SER A 164 -6.92 -11.59 11.79
CA SER A 164 -7.77 -11.63 12.97
C SER A 164 -6.95 -11.73 14.25
N ARG A 165 -7.51 -11.22 15.35
CA ARG A 165 -6.94 -11.38 16.68
C ARG A 165 -8.02 -11.82 17.67
N GLY A 166 -7.79 -12.97 18.32
CA GLY A 166 -8.78 -13.58 19.21
C GLY A 166 -10.11 -13.85 18.50
N GLY A 167 -10.08 -14.21 17.21
CA GLY A 167 -11.24 -14.49 16.39
C GLY A 167 -11.98 -13.24 15.86
N GLN A 168 -11.52 -12.02 16.18
CA GLN A 168 -12.09 -10.79 15.63
C GLN A 168 -11.30 -10.32 14.40
N SER A 169 -11.99 -10.12 13.28
CA SER A 169 -11.38 -9.62 12.05
C SER A 169 -10.84 -8.20 12.22
N ILE A 170 -9.67 -7.93 11.63
CA ILE A 170 -8.98 -6.64 11.67
C ILE A 170 -8.71 -6.19 10.23
N HIS A 171 -9.22 -5.02 9.88
CA HIS A 171 -9.02 -4.43 8.55
C HIS A 171 -7.70 -3.66 8.51
N LEU A 172 -6.79 -4.08 7.63
CA LEU A 172 -5.51 -3.43 7.38
C LEU A 172 -5.45 -2.91 5.95
N THR A 173 -4.74 -1.81 5.73
CA THR A 173 -4.35 -1.41 4.37
C THR A 173 -3.23 -2.31 3.86
N ALA A 174 -2.94 -2.26 2.55
CA ALA A 174 -1.91 -3.11 1.95
C ALA A 174 -0.55 -2.93 2.61
N THR A 175 -0.14 -1.71 2.94
CA THR A 175 1.14 -1.45 3.61
C THR A 175 1.14 -1.89 5.09
N GLU A 176 0.05 -1.68 5.81
CA GLU A 176 -0.12 -2.20 7.18
C GLU A 176 -0.05 -3.73 7.20
N PHE A 177 -0.70 -4.38 6.23
CA PHE A 177 -0.67 -5.83 6.07
C PHE A 177 0.77 -6.32 5.83
N GLU A 178 1.51 -5.72 4.90
CA GLU A 178 2.90 -6.10 4.63
C GLU A 178 3.83 -5.87 5.81
N LEU A 179 3.65 -4.77 6.53
CA LEU A 179 4.41 -4.52 7.76
C LEU A 179 4.11 -5.58 8.82
N LEU A 180 2.83 -5.90 9.02
CA LEU A 180 2.43 -6.95 9.95
C LEU A 180 2.97 -8.31 9.52
N ARG A 181 2.83 -8.66 8.25
CA ARG A 181 3.36 -9.89 7.67
C ARG A 181 4.86 -10.03 7.92
N PHE A 182 5.62 -8.96 7.66
CA PHE A 182 7.06 -8.98 7.90
C PHE A 182 7.42 -9.17 9.38
N LEU A 183 6.71 -8.52 10.28
CA LEU A 183 6.87 -8.73 11.72
C LEU A 183 6.51 -10.17 12.12
N MET A 184 5.38 -10.72 11.64
CA MET A 184 4.91 -12.06 11.97
C MET A 184 5.76 -13.18 11.36
N ARG A 185 6.43 -12.95 10.24
CA ARG A 185 7.44 -13.87 9.69
C ARG A 185 8.76 -13.89 10.48
N ASN A 186 8.95 -12.92 11.38
CA ASN A 186 10.12 -12.80 12.23
C ASN A 186 9.74 -12.67 13.72
N PRO A 187 8.93 -13.57 14.28
CA PRO A 187 8.43 -13.45 15.64
C PRO A 187 9.59 -13.47 16.64
N ARG A 188 9.47 -12.64 17.69
CA ARG A 188 10.47 -12.48 18.76
C ARG A 188 11.83 -11.91 18.29
N ARG A 189 12.00 -11.61 17.03
CA ARG A 189 13.22 -10.98 16.49
C ARG A 189 13.05 -9.47 16.45
N VAL A 190 14.08 -8.75 16.89
CA VAL A 190 14.11 -7.28 16.73
C VAL A 190 14.50 -6.95 15.30
N LEU A 191 13.62 -6.21 14.61
CA LEU A 191 13.83 -5.72 13.27
C LEU A 191 14.15 -4.23 13.34
N SER A 192 15.28 -3.80 12.77
CA SER A 192 15.65 -2.40 12.71
C SER A 192 14.73 -1.62 11.79
N LYS A 193 14.63 -0.29 11.99
CA LYS A 193 13.87 0.58 11.09
C LYS A 193 14.35 0.46 9.64
N ALA A 194 15.65 0.35 9.42
CA ALA A 194 16.22 0.18 8.09
C ALA A 194 15.77 -1.13 7.42
N GLN A 195 15.79 -2.25 8.15
CA GLN A 195 15.30 -3.55 7.64
C GLN A 195 13.81 -3.53 7.32
N ILE A 196 13.01 -2.87 8.17
CA ILE A 196 11.57 -2.71 7.94
C ILE A 196 11.33 -1.84 6.71
N LEU A 197 12.04 -0.72 6.60
CA LEU A 197 11.92 0.21 5.48
C LEU A 197 12.27 -0.48 4.16
N ASP A 198 13.42 -1.12 4.09
CA ASP A 198 13.90 -1.84 2.90
C ASP A 198 12.92 -2.95 2.46
N ARG A 199 12.36 -3.70 3.42
CA ARG A 199 11.48 -4.83 3.12
C ARG A 199 10.06 -4.42 2.74
N VAL A 200 9.49 -3.43 3.42
CA VAL A 200 8.09 -3.03 3.24
C VAL A 200 7.96 -1.97 2.16
N TRP A 201 8.90 -1.05 2.05
CA TRP A 201 8.85 0.05 1.07
C TRP A 201 9.80 -0.13 -0.13
N SER A 202 10.74 -1.07 -0.11
CA SER A 202 11.58 -1.55 -1.24
C SER A 202 12.35 -0.50 -2.06
N TYR A 203 12.44 0.77 -1.63
CA TYR A 203 13.20 1.83 -2.30
C TYR A 203 13.70 2.90 -1.33
N ASP A 204 14.70 3.65 -1.76
CA ASP A 204 15.38 4.69 -1.00
C ASP A 204 14.40 5.80 -0.56
N PHE A 205 13.82 5.64 0.62
CA PHE A 205 12.91 6.59 1.24
C PHE A 205 13.63 7.85 1.76
N GLY A 206 14.74 8.25 1.13
CA GLY A 206 15.37 9.55 1.36
C GLY A 206 15.50 9.97 2.82
N GLY A 207 15.80 9.03 3.74
CA GLY A 207 16.04 9.34 5.16
C GLY A 207 14.80 9.49 6.05
N GLN A 208 13.58 9.19 5.59
CA GLN A 208 12.38 9.34 6.44
C GLN A 208 12.11 8.08 7.30
N ALA A 209 12.97 7.83 8.27
CA ALA A 209 12.79 6.77 9.28
C ALA A 209 11.45 6.91 10.07
N ASN A 210 10.81 8.06 10.01
CA ASN A 210 9.55 8.36 10.73
C ASN A 210 8.32 7.62 10.15
N VAL A 211 8.37 7.19 8.87
CA VAL A 211 7.26 6.43 8.26
C VAL A 211 7.05 5.08 8.96
N VAL A 212 8.12 4.40 9.34
CA VAL A 212 8.04 3.14 10.09
C VAL A 212 7.33 3.34 11.44
N GLU A 213 7.68 4.41 12.17
CA GLU A 213 7.06 4.73 13.46
C GLU A 213 5.57 5.00 13.33
N LEU A 214 5.20 5.71 12.26
CA LEU A 214 3.81 6.03 11.95
C LEU A 214 2.99 4.75 11.71
N TYR A 215 3.45 3.86 10.83
CA TYR A 215 2.74 2.61 10.53
C TYR A 215 2.74 1.63 11.71
N ILE A 216 3.79 1.57 12.51
CA ILE A 216 3.78 0.84 13.79
C ILE A 216 2.70 1.39 14.74
N SER A 217 2.52 2.72 14.78
CA SER A 217 1.44 3.33 15.57
C SER A 217 0.06 2.92 15.05
N TYR A 218 -0.14 2.85 13.72
CA TYR A 218 -1.41 2.42 13.13
C TYR A 218 -1.70 0.95 13.43
N LEU A 219 -0.72 0.07 13.26
CA LEU A 219 -0.88 -1.33 13.60
C LEU A 219 -1.26 -1.52 15.07
N ARG A 220 -0.58 -0.83 16.00
CA ARG A 220 -0.91 -0.90 17.43
C ARG A 220 -2.34 -0.49 17.72
N ARG A 221 -2.83 0.57 17.08
CA ARG A 221 -4.22 1.02 17.26
C ARG A 221 -5.24 -0.01 16.79
N LYS A 222 -4.90 -0.81 15.77
CA LYS A 222 -5.80 -1.83 15.21
C LYS A 222 -5.64 -3.19 15.90
N ILE A 223 -4.42 -3.59 16.19
CA ILE A 223 -4.11 -4.91 16.73
C ILE A 223 -4.16 -4.92 18.26
N ASP A 224 -3.58 -3.91 18.92
CA ASP A 224 -3.38 -3.87 20.37
C ASP A 224 -4.50 -3.09 21.10
N ALA A 225 -5.51 -2.55 20.40
CA ALA A 225 -6.58 -1.75 20.99
C ALA A 225 -7.34 -2.54 22.08
N GLY A 226 -7.29 -2.09 23.31
CA GLY A 226 -7.98 -2.74 24.44
C GLY A 226 -7.46 -4.13 24.83
N ARG A 227 -6.27 -4.51 24.35
CA ARG A 227 -5.64 -5.82 24.57
C ARG A 227 -4.19 -5.67 24.98
N GLU A 228 -3.61 -6.74 25.52
CA GLU A 228 -2.17 -6.78 25.80
C GLU A 228 -1.34 -6.57 24.52
N PRO A 229 -0.32 -5.68 24.58
CA PRO A 229 0.48 -5.34 23.41
C PRO A 229 1.27 -6.53 22.86
N MET A 230 1.22 -6.72 21.55
CA MET A 230 2.06 -7.70 20.83
C MET A 230 3.24 -7.05 20.11
N ILE A 231 3.07 -5.78 19.67
CA ILE A 231 4.13 -5.04 18.97
C ILE A 231 4.90 -4.20 19.99
N HIS A 232 6.19 -4.49 20.15
CA HIS A 232 7.05 -3.85 21.14
C HIS A 232 8.16 -3.03 20.49
N THR A 233 8.48 -1.88 21.10
CA THR A 233 9.65 -1.07 20.74
C THR A 233 10.86 -1.50 21.57
N ARG A 234 11.99 -1.71 20.91
CA ARG A 234 13.30 -1.81 21.55
C ARG A 234 14.07 -0.54 21.23
N ARG A 235 14.17 0.36 22.22
CA ARG A 235 14.81 1.67 22.06
C ARG A 235 16.20 1.53 21.43
N GLY A 236 16.47 2.31 20.39
CA GLY A 236 17.73 2.29 19.65
C GLY A 236 17.93 1.09 18.72
N ALA A 237 17.11 0.02 18.79
CA ALA A 237 17.27 -1.19 18.01
C ALA A 237 16.16 -1.44 16.98
N GLY A 238 14.89 -1.08 17.29
CA GLY A 238 13.77 -1.29 16.36
C GLY A 238 12.51 -1.86 17.01
N TYR A 239 11.83 -2.74 16.29
CA TYR A 239 10.52 -3.29 16.67
C TYR A 239 10.53 -4.81 16.62
N LEU A 240 9.69 -5.43 17.41
CA LEU A 240 9.45 -6.87 17.38
C LEU A 240 7.98 -7.17 17.68
N ILE A 241 7.50 -8.29 17.17
CA ILE A 241 6.22 -8.87 17.54
C ILE A 241 6.46 -10.12 18.39
N LYS A 242 5.65 -10.31 19.43
CA LYS A 242 5.63 -11.54 20.25
C LYS A 242 4.21 -11.80 20.74
N PRO A 243 3.86 -13.04 21.13
CA PRO A 243 2.59 -13.32 21.77
C PRO A 243 2.35 -12.38 22.97
N ALA A 244 1.09 -12.00 23.18
CA ALA A 244 0.71 -11.33 24.41
C ALA A 244 1.12 -12.18 25.63
N ALA A 245 1.45 -11.56 26.75
CA ALA A 245 1.65 -12.28 27.99
C ALA A 245 0.30 -12.87 28.44
N SER A 246 0.30 -14.16 28.74
CA SER A 246 -0.87 -14.84 29.31
C SER A 246 -1.11 -14.39 30.74
#